data_f7ffd9788af49185e10ed9ec747013b4
#
_entry.id   f7ffd9788af49185e10ed9ec747013b4
#
_cell.length_a   1.000
_cell.length_b   1.000
_cell.length_c   1.000
_cell.angle_alpha   90.00
_cell.angle_beta   90.00
_cell.angle_gamma   90.00
#
_symmetry.space_group_name_H-M   'P 1'
#
loop_
_entity.id
_entity.type
_entity.pdbx_description
1 polymer ?
#
loop_
_entity_poly.entity_id
_entity_poly.type
_entity_poly.pdbx_seq_one_letter_code
_entity_poly.pdbx_strand_id
1 'polypeptide(L)'
;MVTDLKVHNTRHNPWRFNTAPCMDWTDRHCRRFWRTLTRRARVYTEMVTTGALLHGDVERHLRFNEEEHSVALQLGGAVPADLAACAALGEKWGYDEINLNCGCPSDRVQNGRFGACLMAEPKLVRDCIASMREHCDIPVTVKHRIGIDHQECYSEL
;
A
#
# COMPACT_ATOMS: atom_id res chain seq x y z
N MET A 1 10.97 20.98 14.57
CA MET A 1 10.06 21.85 13.83
C MET A 1 9.11 20.97 13.07
N VAL A 2 7.86 20.90 13.52
CA VAL A 2 6.80 20.17 12.82
C VAL A 2 6.34 21.12 11.72
N THR A 3 6.66 20.81 10.47
CA THR A 3 6.22 21.59 9.32
C THR A 3 4.74 21.36 9.09
N ASP A 4 3.99 22.44 9.01
CA ASP A 4 2.56 22.55 8.76
C ASP A 4 2.09 21.58 7.66
N LEU A 5 1.30 20.60 8.08
CA LEU A 5 0.43 19.85 7.18
C LEU A 5 -0.61 20.84 6.64
N LYS A 6 -0.41 21.34 5.42
CA LYS A 6 -1.43 22.12 4.71
C LYS A 6 -2.71 21.28 4.64
N VAL A 7 -3.68 21.64 5.47
CA VAL A 7 -5.05 21.12 5.37
C VAL A 7 -5.63 21.63 4.05
N HIS A 8 -5.56 20.80 3.02
CA HIS A 8 -6.22 21.10 1.76
C HIS A 8 -7.74 21.02 1.96
N ASN A 9 -8.41 22.03 1.41
CA ASN A 9 -9.83 22.27 1.42
C ASN A 9 -10.70 21.01 1.21
N THR A 10 -11.46 20.62 2.22
CA THR A 10 -12.04 19.32 2.50
C THR A 10 -13.29 18.94 1.71
N ARG A 11 -13.53 19.44 0.51
CA ARG A 11 -14.72 19.01 -0.26
C ARG A 11 -14.58 17.64 -0.94
N HIS A 12 -13.35 17.14 -1.12
CA HIS A 12 -13.10 15.82 -1.69
C HIS A 12 -11.85 15.19 -1.10
N ASN A 13 -12.00 14.44 0.00
CA ASN A 13 -10.92 13.60 0.51
C ASN A 13 -10.98 12.22 -0.18
N PRO A 14 -10.01 11.89 -1.07
CA PRO A 14 -10.02 10.61 -1.80
C PRO A 14 -9.85 9.40 -0.89
N TRP A 15 -9.40 9.60 0.34
CA TRP A 15 -9.21 8.53 1.34
C TRP A 15 -10.36 8.41 2.34
N ARG A 16 -11.44 9.17 2.17
CA ARG A 16 -12.58 9.14 3.13
C ARG A 16 -13.26 7.78 3.20
N PHE A 17 -13.32 7.09 2.07
CA PHE A 17 -13.87 5.73 1.97
C PHE A 17 -13.06 4.93 0.98
N ASN A 18 -12.45 3.84 1.47
CA ASN A 18 -11.59 2.96 0.70
C ASN A 18 -12.03 1.52 0.91
N THR A 19 -11.79 0.67 -0.11
CA THR A 19 -11.91 -0.77 0.08
C THR A 19 -10.63 -1.32 0.70
N ALA A 20 -10.75 -2.34 1.55
CA ALA A 20 -9.56 -2.96 2.13
C ALA A 20 -8.88 -3.91 1.13
N PRO A 21 -7.53 -3.96 1.08
CA PRO A 21 -6.80 -5.01 0.39
C PRO A 21 -7.04 -6.36 1.08
N CYS A 22 -7.53 -7.35 0.34
CA CYS A 22 -7.82 -8.69 0.84
C CYS A 22 -7.25 -9.74 -0.11
N MET A 23 -6.33 -10.58 0.39
CA MET A 23 -5.72 -11.66 -0.38
C MET A 23 -6.79 -12.64 -0.86
N ASP A 24 -6.67 -13.10 -2.10
CA ASP A 24 -7.58 -13.99 -2.82
C ASP A 24 -9.00 -13.42 -3.06
N TRP A 25 -9.22 -12.11 -2.77
CA TRP A 25 -10.52 -11.46 -2.92
C TRP A 25 -10.48 -10.19 -3.76
N THR A 26 -9.53 -9.30 -3.50
CA THR A 26 -9.53 -7.98 -4.17
C THR A 26 -8.71 -7.96 -5.45
N ASP A 27 -8.91 -8.98 -6.26
CA ASP A 27 -8.38 -9.06 -7.61
C ASP A 27 -9.02 -8.01 -8.55
N ARG A 28 -8.56 -7.94 -9.79
CA ARG A 28 -9.07 -6.99 -10.80
C ARG A 28 -10.58 -7.18 -11.09
N HIS A 29 -11.11 -8.42 -10.94
CA HIS A 29 -12.51 -8.68 -11.20
C HIS A 29 -13.39 -8.16 -10.07
N CYS A 30 -12.98 -8.36 -8.82
CA CYS A 30 -13.63 -7.80 -7.64
C CYS A 30 -13.59 -6.26 -7.67
N ARG A 31 -12.44 -5.64 -7.97
CA ARG A 31 -12.32 -4.18 -8.06
C ARG A 31 -13.18 -3.60 -9.18
N ARG A 32 -13.24 -4.27 -10.33
CA ARG A 32 -14.15 -3.90 -11.44
C ARG A 32 -15.62 -3.99 -11.01
N PHE A 33 -16.00 -5.04 -10.28
CA PHE A 33 -17.34 -5.17 -9.71
C PHE A 33 -17.66 -4.02 -8.75
N TRP A 34 -16.76 -3.64 -7.86
CA TRP A 34 -16.99 -2.52 -6.97
C TRP A 34 -17.22 -1.19 -7.68
N ARG A 35 -16.68 -1.00 -8.86
CA ARG A 35 -16.97 0.21 -9.68
C ARG A 35 -18.41 0.31 -10.13
N THR A 36 -19.16 -0.78 -10.13
CA THR A 36 -20.61 -0.72 -10.36
C THR A 36 -21.37 -0.12 -9.17
N LEU A 37 -20.78 -0.23 -7.96
CA LEU A 37 -21.37 0.25 -6.71
C LEU A 37 -20.89 1.64 -6.32
N THR A 38 -19.65 1.99 -6.64
CA THR A 38 -19.06 3.28 -6.27
C THR A 38 -18.08 3.79 -7.32
N ARG A 39 -18.19 5.09 -7.64
CA ARG A 39 -17.24 5.80 -8.50
C ARG A 39 -16.20 6.61 -7.71
N ARG A 40 -16.35 6.72 -6.38
CA ARG A 40 -15.56 7.64 -5.55
C ARG A 40 -14.63 6.94 -4.57
N ALA A 41 -14.91 5.69 -4.19
CA ALA A 41 -14.05 4.94 -3.31
C ALA A 41 -12.70 4.64 -4.01
N ARG A 42 -11.59 4.78 -3.28
CA ARG A 42 -10.32 4.22 -3.74
C ARG A 42 -10.35 2.71 -3.53
N VAL A 43 -9.99 1.95 -4.55
CA VAL A 43 -9.89 0.50 -4.46
C VAL A 43 -8.44 0.09 -4.33
N TYR A 44 -8.18 -0.99 -3.61
CA TYR A 44 -6.84 -1.50 -3.35
C TYR A 44 -6.66 -2.86 -4.01
N THR A 45 -5.46 -3.12 -4.52
CA THR A 45 -5.08 -4.45 -4.96
C THR A 45 -4.99 -5.40 -3.76
N GLU A 46 -4.84 -6.69 -4.03
CA GLU A 46 -4.25 -7.60 -3.07
C GLU A 46 -2.82 -7.17 -2.76
N MET A 47 -2.25 -7.68 -1.66
CA MET A 47 -0.85 -7.41 -1.35
C MET A 47 0.06 -8.15 -2.34
N VAL A 48 0.86 -7.41 -3.10
CA VAL A 48 1.89 -7.94 -4.00
C VAL A 48 3.25 -7.82 -3.33
N THR A 49 3.99 -8.92 -3.22
CA THR A 49 5.33 -8.88 -2.62
C THR A 49 6.36 -8.30 -3.59
N THR A 50 7.40 -7.64 -3.06
CA THR A 50 8.50 -7.12 -3.89
C THR A 50 9.16 -8.23 -4.71
N GLY A 51 9.36 -9.41 -4.13
CA GLY A 51 9.92 -10.55 -4.85
C GLY A 51 9.07 -11.01 -6.03
N ALA A 52 7.74 -10.92 -5.94
CA ALA A 52 6.84 -11.26 -7.04
C ALA A 52 6.97 -10.29 -8.23
N LEU A 53 7.25 -9.01 -7.95
CA LEU A 53 7.44 -8.00 -9.00
C LEU A 53 8.84 -8.00 -9.57
N LEU A 54 9.87 -8.20 -8.75
CA LEU A 54 11.27 -8.13 -9.19
C LEU A 54 11.73 -9.40 -9.93
N HIS A 55 11.10 -10.55 -9.63
CA HIS A 55 11.55 -11.86 -10.13
C HIS A 55 10.43 -12.69 -10.78
N GLY A 56 9.19 -12.21 -10.75
CA GLY A 56 8.03 -12.93 -11.27
C GLY A 56 7.43 -12.29 -12.52
N ASP A 57 6.18 -12.66 -12.80
CA ASP A 57 5.39 -12.13 -13.91
C ASP A 57 4.73 -10.81 -13.49
N VAL A 58 5.36 -9.71 -13.85
CA VAL A 58 4.91 -8.35 -13.52
C VAL A 58 3.53 -8.07 -14.10
N GLU A 59 3.26 -8.44 -15.34
CA GLU A 59 1.97 -8.19 -16.00
C GLU A 59 0.84 -8.89 -15.26
N ARG A 60 1.05 -10.14 -14.87
CA ARG A 60 0.07 -10.89 -14.09
C ARG A 60 -0.31 -10.19 -12.79
N HIS A 61 0.67 -9.57 -12.10
CA HIS A 61 0.46 -8.94 -10.80
C HIS A 61 -0.06 -7.51 -10.89
N LEU A 62 0.35 -6.75 -11.91
CA LEU A 62 0.05 -5.32 -12.00
C LEU A 62 -1.08 -4.96 -12.97
N ARG A 63 -1.52 -5.87 -13.83
CA ARG A 63 -2.61 -5.54 -14.76
C ARG A 63 -3.91 -5.21 -14.03
N PHE A 64 -4.55 -4.14 -14.43
CA PHE A 64 -5.87 -3.72 -13.98
C PHE A 64 -6.67 -3.12 -15.15
N ASN A 65 -7.95 -2.83 -14.94
CA ASN A 65 -8.79 -2.22 -15.95
C ASN A 65 -8.86 -0.70 -15.75
N GLU A 66 -8.92 0.06 -16.82
CA GLU A 66 -9.00 1.54 -16.79
C GLU A 66 -10.11 2.05 -15.86
N GLU A 67 -11.23 1.33 -15.83
CA GLU A 67 -12.36 1.71 -15.00
C GLU A 67 -12.12 1.51 -13.48
N GLU A 68 -11.02 0.85 -13.08
CA GLU A 68 -10.69 0.65 -11.67
C GLU A 68 -10.12 1.91 -10.99
N HIS A 69 -9.77 2.98 -11.74
CA HIS A 69 -9.33 4.23 -11.17
C HIS A 69 -10.39 4.86 -10.24
N SER A 70 -10.05 5.33 -9.09
CA SER A 70 -8.70 5.44 -8.48
C SER A 70 -8.31 4.11 -7.80
N VAL A 71 -7.16 3.56 -8.16
CA VAL A 71 -6.68 2.25 -7.72
C VAL A 71 -5.29 2.36 -7.07
N ALA A 72 -5.13 1.75 -5.90
CA ALA A 72 -3.87 1.72 -5.15
C ALA A 72 -3.21 0.33 -5.25
N LEU A 73 -1.91 0.32 -5.49
CA LEU A 73 -1.08 -0.89 -5.40
C LEU A 73 -0.60 -1.09 -3.97
N GLN A 74 -0.98 -2.21 -3.33
CA GLN A 74 -0.42 -2.54 -2.03
C GLN A 74 0.80 -3.45 -2.18
N LEU A 75 1.93 -3.01 -1.61
CA LEU A 75 3.19 -3.74 -1.59
C LEU A 75 3.46 -4.40 -0.24
N GLY A 76 4.05 -5.59 -0.28
CA GLY A 76 4.61 -6.29 0.87
C GLY A 76 6.11 -6.50 0.71
N GLY A 77 6.89 -6.00 1.63
CA GLY A 77 8.35 -6.09 1.64
C GLY A 77 8.94 -5.32 2.82
N ALA A 78 10.24 -5.50 3.05
CA ALA A 78 10.98 -4.86 4.15
C ALA A 78 12.34 -4.31 3.70
N VAL A 79 12.68 -4.41 2.41
CA VAL A 79 13.94 -3.90 1.86
C VAL A 79 13.66 -2.59 1.14
N PRO A 80 14.20 -1.43 1.60
CA PRO A 80 13.92 -0.12 1.03
C PRO A 80 14.17 -0.02 -0.48
N ALA A 81 15.30 -0.57 -0.97
CA ALA A 81 15.65 -0.54 -2.39
C ALA A 81 14.66 -1.33 -3.26
N ASP A 82 14.21 -2.51 -2.79
CA ASP A 82 13.23 -3.33 -3.51
C ASP A 82 11.87 -2.64 -3.57
N LEU A 83 11.45 -2.03 -2.45
CA LEU A 83 10.21 -1.28 -2.38
C LEU A 83 10.24 -0.03 -3.28
N ALA A 84 11.38 0.66 -3.36
CA ALA A 84 11.57 1.79 -4.27
C ALA A 84 11.41 1.37 -5.74
N ALA A 85 12.07 0.29 -6.14
CA ALA A 85 11.94 -0.24 -7.50
C ALA A 85 10.49 -0.66 -7.83
N CYS A 86 9.79 -1.29 -6.86
CA CYS A 86 8.39 -1.67 -7.02
C CYS A 86 7.44 -0.46 -7.05
N ALA A 87 7.75 0.62 -6.29
CA ALA A 87 6.96 1.85 -6.32
C ALA A 87 7.06 2.54 -7.68
N ALA A 88 8.28 2.71 -8.22
CA ALA A 88 8.49 3.23 -9.56
C ALA A 88 7.78 2.40 -10.64
N LEU A 89 7.81 1.08 -10.48
CA LEU A 89 7.11 0.17 -11.38
C LEU A 89 5.58 0.36 -11.29
N GLY A 90 5.03 0.49 -10.08
CA GLY A 90 3.60 0.75 -9.86
C GLY A 90 3.14 2.06 -10.51
N GLU A 91 3.90 3.13 -10.35
CA GLU A 91 3.63 4.41 -11.02
C GLU A 91 3.68 4.29 -12.55
N LYS A 92 4.69 3.61 -13.09
CA LYS A 92 4.80 3.33 -14.54
C LYS A 92 3.60 2.56 -15.08
N TRP A 93 2.98 1.69 -14.28
CA TRP A 93 1.78 0.94 -14.64
C TRP A 93 0.50 1.77 -14.50
N GLY A 94 0.58 3.00 -13.96
CA GLY A 94 -0.53 3.93 -13.88
C GLY A 94 -1.35 3.83 -12.59
N TYR A 95 -0.82 3.23 -11.53
CA TYR A 95 -1.51 3.25 -10.23
C TYR A 95 -1.57 4.66 -9.65
N ASP A 96 -2.65 4.97 -8.91
CA ASP A 96 -2.88 6.29 -8.30
C ASP A 96 -2.23 6.44 -6.92
N GLU A 97 -1.76 5.35 -6.34
CA GLU A 97 -1.16 5.32 -5.00
C GLU A 97 -0.33 4.05 -4.84
N ILE A 98 0.77 4.15 -4.11
CA ILE A 98 1.51 3.00 -3.56
C ILE A 98 1.20 2.91 -2.06
N ASN A 99 0.85 1.72 -1.60
CA ASN A 99 0.56 1.48 -0.18
C ASN A 99 1.47 0.40 0.38
N LEU A 100 2.14 0.66 1.50
CA LEU A 100 2.94 -0.34 2.21
C LEU A 100 2.09 -1.11 3.20
N ASN A 101 2.13 -2.43 3.15
CA ASN A 101 1.49 -3.28 4.14
C ASN A 101 2.36 -3.42 5.40
N CYS A 102 1.88 -2.85 6.52
CA CYS A 102 2.44 -3.01 7.86
C CYS A 102 1.42 -3.64 8.82
N GLY A 103 0.49 -4.45 8.32
CA GLY A 103 -0.60 -4.96 9.16
C GLY A 103 -0.97 -6.44 8.98
N CYS A 104 -0.48 -7.12 7.94
CA CYS A 104 -0.80 -8.53 7.72
C CYS A 104 -0.06 -9.43 8.74
N PRO A 105 -0.78 -10.27 9.52
CA PRO A 105 -0.19 -11.10 10.55
C PRO A 105 0.04 -12.55 10.12
N SER A 106 -0.16 -12.90 8.85
CA SER A 106 -0.07 -14.30 8.40
C SER A 106 1.34 -14.88 8.56
N ASP A 107 1.44 -16.17 8.83
CA ASP A 107 2.72 -16.87 9.00
C ASP A 107 3.67 -16.67 7.83
N ARG A 108 3.13 -16.68 6.60
CA ARG A 108 3.92 -16.44 5.39
C ARG A 108 4.56 -15.05 5.38
N VAL A 109 3.84 -14.05 5.86
CA VAL A 109 4.30 -12.67 5.97
C VAL A 109 5.29 -12.52 7.10
N GLN A 110 5.05 -13.15 8.25
CA GLN A 110 5.97 -13.17 9.39
C GLN A 110 7.30 -13.83 9.02
N ASN A 111 7.28 -14.96 8.34
CA ASN A 111 8.48 -15.64 7.85
C ASN A 111 9.28 -14.76 6.87
N GLY A 112 8.62 -13.90 6.11
CA GLY A 112 9.23 -12.90 5.25
C GLY A 112 9.67 -11.62 5.96
N ARG A 113 9.43 -11.49 7.28
CA ARG A 113 9.75 -10.32 8.13
C ARG A 113 9.18 -8.99 7.59
N PHE A 114 7.97 -9.01 7.04
CA PHE A 114 7.22 -7.81 6.61
C PHE A 114 5.79 -7.85 7.16
N GLY A 115 4.90 -6.95 6.71
CA GLY A 115 3.54 -6.85 7.25
C GLY A 115 3.52 -6.38 8.70
N ALA A 116 2.81 -7.08 9.59
CA ALA A 116 2.66 -6.68 10.99
C ALA A 116 3.99 -6.60 11.74
N CYS A 117 4.99 -7.41 11.38
CA CYS A 117 6.32 -7.37 12.00
C CYS A 117 6.99 -6.00 11.88
N LEU A 118 6.70 -5.25 10.80
CA LEU A 118 7.26 -3.91 10.58
C LEU A 118 6.80 -2.89 11.64
N MET A 119 5.69 -3.12 12.32
CA MET A 119 5.24 -2.23 13.39
C MET A 119 6.19 -2.23 14.60
N ALA A 120 7.01 -3.28 14.76
CA ALA A 120 8.08 -3.31 15.76
C ALA A 120 9.35 -2.53 15.32
N GLU A 121 9.43 -2.13 14.05
CA GLU A 121 10.60 -1.50 13.45
C GLU A 121 10.25 -0.16 12.75
N PRO A 122 9.75 0.85 13.48
CA PRO A 122 9.26 2.11 12.87
C PRO A 122 10.34 2.87 12.08
N LYS A 123 11.61 2.72 12.46
CA LYS A 123 12.73 3.29 11.70
C LYS A 123 12.86 2.66 10.32
N LEU A 124 12.70 1.34 10.23
CA LEU A 124 12.73 0.62 8.95
C LEU A 124 11.53 1.03 8.07
N VAL A 125 10.33 1.17 8.67
CA VAL A 125 9.14 1.68 7.94
C VAL A 125 9.42 3.07 7.37
N ARG A 126 9.98 3.98 8.17
CA ARG A 126 10.38 5.32 7.71
C ARG A 126 11.33 5.23 6.51
N ASP A 127 12.35 4.39 6.59
CA ASP A 127 13.36 4.27 5.55
C ASP A 127 12.77 3.66 4.26
N CYS A 128 11.85 2.70 4.39
CA CYS A 128 11.07 2.15 3.29
C CYS A 128 10.21 3.23 2.59
N ILE A 129 9.47 4.02 3.37
CA ILE A 129 8.61 5.09 2.86
C ILE A 129 9.45 6.18 2.17
N ALA A 130 10.56 6.60 2.80
CA ALA A 130 11.46 7.58 2.21
C ALA A 130 11.98 7.10 0.85
N SER A 131 12.48 5.87 0.79
CA SER A 131 13.01 5.28 -0.44
C SER A 131 11.95 5.17 -1.55
N MET A 132 10.72 4.76 -1.24
CA MET A 132 9.62 4.76 -2.22
C MET A 132 9.31 6.15 -2.74
N ARG A 133 9.21 7.16 -1.85
CA ARG A 133 8.89 8.55 -2.21
C ARG A 133 9.99 9.25 -3.04
N GLU A 134 11.22 8.79 -2.96
CA GLU A 134 12.31 9.28 -3.81
C GLU A 134 12.24 8.72 -5.24
N HIS A 135 11.44 7.67 -5.47
CA HIS A 135 11.39 6.94 -6.74
C HIS A 135 10.03 6.96 -7.42
N CYS A 136 9.02 7.60 -6.84
CA CYS A 136 7.72 7.84 -7.47
C CYS A 136 7.11 9.17 -7.01
N ASP A 137 6.34 9.80 -7.88
CA ASP A 137 5.66 11.08 -7.63
C ASP A 137 4.23 10.90 -7.10
N ILE A 138 3.66 9.70 -7.22
CA ILE A 138 2.32 9.39 -6.69
C ILE A 138 2.34 9.21 -5.16
N PRO A 139 1.19 9.40 -4.47
CA PRO A 139 1.10 9.24 -3.03
C PRO A 139 1.61 7.89 -2.54
N VAL A 140 2.43 7.90 -1.48
CA VAL A 140 2.87 6.71 -0.75
C VAL A 140 2.23 6.72 0.63
N THR A 141 1.50 5.66 0.96
CA THR A 141 0.74 5.50 2.21
C THR A 141 1.11 4.20 2.93
N VAL A 142 0.70 4.07 4.18
CA VAL A 142 0.91 2.88 5.00
C VAL A 142 -0.43 2.37 5.50
N LYS A 143 -0.65 1.06 5.42
CA LYS A 143 -1.75 0.39 6.11
C LYS A 143 -1.18 -0.42 7.27
N HIS A 144 -1.52 -0.02 8.49
CA HIS A 144 -1.03 -0.64 9.72
C HIS A 144 -2.20 -1.05 10.65
N ARG A 145 -1.88 -1.68 11.77
CA ARG A 145 -2.79 -1.96 12.88
C ARG A 145 -2.67 -0.86 13.94
N ILE A 146 -3.58 -0.84 14.90
CA ILE A 146 -3.53 0.08 16.04
C ILE A 146 -2.55 -0.37 17.12
N GLY A 147 -1.86 -1.49 16.94
CA GLY A 147 -0.84 -2.06 17.81
C GLY A 147 -0.58 -3.52 17.45
N ILE A 148 0.52 -4.07 17.95
CA ILE A 148 0.87 -5.50 17.90
C ILE A 148 1.30 -5.96 19.30
N ASP A 149 0.93 -7.20 19.66
CA ASP A 149 1.26 -7.83 20.94
C ASP A 149 0.96 -6.92 22.15
N HIS A 150 1.99 -6.48 22.86
CA HIS A 150 1.90 -5.59 24.02
C HIS A 150 2.16 -4.11 23.70
N GLN A 151 2.30 -3.74 22.42
CA GLN A 151 2.48 -2.35 22.01
C GLN A 151 1.10 -1.66 21.97
N GLU A 152 0.72 -1.02 23.08
CA GLU A 152 -0.50 -0.21 23.18
C GLU A 152 -0.24 1.30 22.95
N CYS A 153 0.90 1.67 22.40
CA CYS A 153 1.31 3.06 22.20
C CYS A 153 0.63 3.69 20.98
N TYR A 154 -0.64 3.99 21.11
CA TYR A 154 -1.40 4.72 20.07
C TYR A 154 -0.79 6.09 19.73
N SER A 155 -0.04 6.68 20.67
CA SER A 155 0.62 7.99 20.51
C SER A 155 1.93 7.92 19.72
N GLU A 156 2.45 6.72 19.44
CA GLU A 156 3.70 6.50 18.72
C GLU A 156 3.49 6.04 17.26
N LEU A 157 2.24 5.84 16.86
CA LEU A 157 1.81 5.51 15.51
C LEU A 157 1.43 6.76 14.73
#